data_ca3424c486406cef9e6b32c2b3bb013b
#
_entry.id   ca3424c486406cef9e6b32c2b3bb013b
#
_cell.length_a   1.000
_cell.length_b   1.000
_cell.length_c   1.000
_cell.angle_alpha   90.00
_cell.angle_beta   90.00
_cell.angle_gamma   90.00
#
_symmetry.space_group_name_H-M   'P 1'
#
loop_
_entity.id
_entity.type
_entity.pdbx_description
1 polymer ?
#
loop_
_entity_poly.entity_id
_entity_poly.type
_entity_poly.pdbx_seq_one_letter_code
_entity_poly.pdbx_strand_id
1 'polypeptide(L)'
;MSERALVYASLMTSLGLVGCSNGGEQAGPVAEPNQDTAAALMYPSGEPFPMTEWGDPDLRGTWPIQHLIGTPFQRPEEYGTRAEYTDEELAARQEQLDEGRNARYEQEIASNKIGMGHWAETSDAQRINSLLVDPPDGRFPALTERGKVLATQIASSWSTEQAGGVFDSVADFDTWDRCITRAMPPSMFPFNYNNGIRIHQAPGYVVVDLEMIHEARIIPVDGRPPLAPEIKQWMGESRGHWEDDGTLVVETTNFNGKTGMMNVGIPGSPRGDIPTTTDMKITERFSRVSDRQMDYSITVEDPEVLTSSWTARYPIYLDNDYQFFEYACHEDNTAVRNFIETSRYERAHRTEED
;
A
#
# COMPACT_ATOMS: atom_id res chain seq x y z
N MET A 1 21.22 16.57 69.95
CA MET A 1 21.94 17.82 70.09
C MET A 1 22.66 18.13 68.78
N SER A 2 22.48 19.33 68.33
CA SER A 2 23.11 20.10 67.26
C SER A 2 22.33 20.18 65.99
N GLU A 3 21.52 21.22 65.91
CA GLU A 3 20.94 21.80 64.68
C GLU A 3 22.03 22.40 63.80
N ARG A 4 21.90 22.24 62.53
CA ARG A 4 22.52 23.15 61.54
C ARG A 4 21.47 23.54 60.46
N ALA A 5 20.99 24.77 60.65
CA ALA A 5 20.21 25.48 59.67
C ALA A 5 21.09 25.90 58.50
N LEU A 6 20.67 25.58 57.27
CA LEU A 6 21.24 26.11 56.02
C LEU A 6 20.32 27.21 55.52
N VAL A 7 20.86 28.40 55.45
CA VAL A 7 20.26 29.60 54.86
C VAL A 7 20.46 29.52 53.38
N TYR A 8 19.35 29.50 52.59
CA TYR A 8 19.39 29.73 51.14
C TYR A 8 19.18 31.23 50.86
N ALA A 9 20.21 31.85 50.36
CA ALA A 9 20.15 33.20 49.81
C ALA A 9 19.55 33.17 48.41
N SER A 10 18.43 33.87 48.20
CA SER A 10 17.81 34.08 46.89
C SER A 10 18.64 35.10 46.09
N LEU A 11 19.23 34.67 45.00
CA LEU A 11 19.71 35.57 43.92
C LEU A 11 18.58 35.69 42.89
N MET A 12 17.90 36.82 42.88
CA MET A 12 17.03 37.22 41.77
C MET A 12 17.91 37.80 40.67
N THR A 13 18.08 37.05 39.59
CA THR A 13 18.58 37.56 38.30
C THR A 13 17.38 37.89 37.42
N SER A 14 17.24 39.17 37.11
CA SER A 14 16.28 39.73 36.19
C SER A 14 16.63 39.27 34.76
N LEU A 15 15.89 38.29 34.23
CA LEU A 15 15.90 38.02 32.78
C LEU A 15 14.96 39.00 32.06
N GLY A 16 15.52 39.82 31.21
CA GLY A 16 14.78 40.68 30.31
C GLY A 16 13.97 39.83 29.30
N LEU A 17 12.66 40.03 29.31
CA LEU A 17 11.76 39.50 28.27
C LEU A 17 12.07 40.18 26.93
N VAL A 18 12.76 39.44 26.04
CA VAL A 18 12.79 39.78 24.61
C VAL A 18 11.44 39.34 24.07
N GLY A 19 10.58 40.30 23.79
CA GLY A 19 9.28 40.03 23.10
C GLY A 19 9.53 39.55 21.69
N CYS A 20 9.29 38.25 21.43
CA CYS A 20 9.04 37.78 20.09
C CYS A 20 7.68 38.34 19.66
N SER A 21 7.69 39.29 18.74
CA SER A 21 6.50 39.71 18.02
C SER A 21 6.03 38.52 17.15
N ASN A 22 5.01 37.82 17.61
CA ASN A 22 4.24 36.90 16.78
C ASN A 22 3.58 37.73 15.67
N GLY A 23 4.14 37.72 14.49
CA GLY A 23 3.43 37.96 13.25
C GLY A 23 2.47 36.80 13.04
N GLY A 24 1.35 36.81 13.72
CA GLY A 24 0.24 35.89 13.43
C GLY A 24 -0.31 36.28 12.06
N GLU A 25 0.09 35.55 11.05
CA GLU A 25 -0.62 35.48 9.79
C GLU A 25 -1.96 34.83 10.12
N GLN A 26 -2.99 35.65 10.25
CA GLN A 26 -4.36 35.17 10.41
C GLN A 26 -4.69 34.37 9.16
N ALA A 27 -4.98 33.08 9.33
CA ALA A 27 -5.62 32.29 8.31
C ALA A 27 -6.84 33.10 7.82
N GLY A 28 -6.84 33.43 6.54
CA GLY A 28 -7.96 34.14 5.91
C GLY A 28 -9.25 33.35 6.14
N PRO A 29 -10.40 34.01 6.11
CA PRO A 29 -11.70 33.34 6.30
C PRO A 29 -11.78 32.18 5.33
N VAL A 30 -12.12 31.01 5.84
CA VAL A 30 -12.51 29.84 5.03
C VAL A 30 -13.61 30.34 4.12
N ALA A 31 -13.40 30.28 2.80
CA ALA A 31 -14.39 30.70 1.81
C ALA A 31 -15.69 29.96 2.12
N GLU A 32 -16.79 30.72 2.30
CA GLU A 32 -18.11 30.11 2.38
C GLU A 32 -18.36 29.32 1.10
N PRO A 33 -18.95 28.12 1.18
CA PRO A 33 -19.23 27.31 -0.01
C PRO A 33 -20.11 28.13 -0.96
N ASN A 34 -19.64 28.29 -2.18
CA ASN A 34 -20.37 28.98 -3.23
C ASN A 34 -21.67 28.20 -3.48
N GLN A 35 -22.81 28.77 -3.10
CA GLN A 35 -24.15 28.17 -3.26
C GLN A 35 -24.70 28.30 -4.68
N ASP A 36 -23.86 28.60 -5.67
CA ASP A 36 -24.26 28.54 -7.06
C ASP A 36 -24.42 27.06 -7.47
N THR A 37 -25.65 26.63 -7.51
CA THR A 37 -26.24 25.44 -8.12
C THR A 37 -25.31 24.64 -9.04
N ALA A 38 -24.26 24.03 -8.48
CA ALA A 38 -23.58 22.94 -9.14
C ALA A 38 -24.63 21.84 -9.34
N ALA A 39 -24.79 21.31 -10.54
CA ALA A 39 -25.65 20.17 -10.79
C ALA A 39 -25.26 19.09 -9.78
N ALA A 40 -26.23 18.57 -9.02
CA ALA A 40 -25.96 17.54 -8.03
C ALA A 40 -25.25 16.38 -8.72
N LEU A 41 -24.11 15.96 -8.16
CA LEU A 41 -23.40 14.78 -8.63
C LEU A 41 -24.33 13.58 -8.50
N MET A 42 -24.37 12.76 -9.55
CA MET A 42 -25.24 11.59 -9.63
C MET A 42 -24.41 10.36 -9.94
N TYR A 43 -24.77 9.24 -9.34
CA TYR A 43 -24.27 7.94 -9.77
C TYR A 43 -24.69 7.61 -11.20
N PRO A 44 -24.04 6.66 -11.86
CA PRO A 44 -24.50 6.13 -13.15
C PRO A 44 -25.95 5.58 -13.11
N SER A 45 -26.42 5.15 -11.92
CA SER A 45 -27.81 4.73 -11.66
C SER A 45 -28.82 5.86 -11.68
N GLY A 46 -28.36 7.12 -11.61
CA GLY A 46 -29.22 8.32 -11.48
C GLY A 46 -29.61 8.66 -10.04
N GLU A 47 -29.03 8.02 -9.05
CA GLU A 47 -29.17 8.37 -7.63
C GLU A 47 -28.17 9.46 -7.22
N PRO A 48 -28.53 10.33 -6.22
CA PRO A 48 -27.63 11.39 -5.79
C PRO A 48 -26.36 10.83 -5.14
N PHE A 49 -25.21 11.41 -5.51
CA PHE A 49 -23.93 11.10 -4.91
C PHE A 49 -23.85 11.70 -3.50
N PRO A 50 -23.35 10.96 -2.48
CA PRO A 50 -23.21 11.52 -1.14
C PRO A 50 -22.10 12.59 -1.10
N MET A 51 -22.40 13.69 -0.41
CA MET A 51 -21.49 14.81 -0.24
C MET A 51 -21.14 14.98 1.24
N THR A 52 -19.93 15.41 1.52
CA THR A 52 -19.53 15.85 2.85
C THR A 52 -20.21 17.16 3.24
N GLU A 53 -20.14 17.50 4.50
CA GLU A 53 -20.72 18.73 5.06
C GLU A 53 -20.04 20.00 4.50
N TRP A 54 -18.86 19.88 3.92
CA TRP A 54 -18.09 20.98 3.30
C TRP A 54 -18.09 20.94 1.76
N GLY A 55 -18.87 20.02 1.17
CA GLY A 55 -19.15 20.02 -0.28
C GLY A 55 -18.25 19.16 -1.16
N ASP A 56 -17.34 18.38 -0.58
CA ASP A 56 -16.57 17.38 -1.34
C ASP A 56 -17.40 16.08 -1.53
N PRO A 57 -17.16 15.29 -2.58
CA PRO A 57 -17.69 13.93 -2.70
C PRO A 57 -17.31 13.09 -1.48
N ASP A 58 -18.27 12.34 -0.91
CA ASP A 58 -18.07 11.56 0.31
C ASP A 58 -17.58 10.14 0.00
N LEU A 59 -16.31 9.87 0.29
CA LEU A 59 -15.67 8.55 0.18
C LEU A 59 -15.46 7.89 1.55
N ARG A 60 -15.88 8.53 2.65
CA ARG A 60 -15.64 8.04 4.01
C ARG A 60 -16.20 6.63 4.22
N GLY A 61 -15.47 5.81 4.96
CA GLY A 61 -15.88 4.46 5.32
C GLY A 61 -14.74 3.46 5.28
N THR A 62 -15.07 2.20 5.54
CA THR A 62 -14.12 1.08 5.45
C THR A 62 -14.36 0.32 4.14
N TRP A 63 -13.32 0.14 3.37
CA TRP A 63 -13.32 -0.40 2.01
C TRP A 63 -12.34 -1.57 1.90
N PRO A 64 -12.61 -2.71 2.54
CA PRO A 64 -11.68 -3.83 2.54
C PRO A 64 -11.57 -4.48 1.17
N ILE A 65 -10.38 -5.03 0.87
CA ILE A 65 -10.05 -5.65 -0.43
C ILE A 65 -9.81 -7.17 -0.34
N GLN A 66 -10.14 -7.82 0.78
CA GLN A 66 -9.95 -9.26 0.96
C GLN A 66 -10.68 -10.12 -0.08
N HIS A 67 -11.78 -9.65 -0.65
CA HIS A 67 -12.53 -10.37 -1.68
C HIS A 67 -11.70 -10.59 -2.98
N LEU A 68 -10.57 -9.88 -3.14
CA LEU A 68 -9.68 -9.98 -4.30
C LEU A 68 -8.52 -10.97 -4.11
N ILE A 69 -8.35 -11.59 -2.93
CA ILE A 69 -7.20 -12.46 -2.60
C ILE A 69 -7.00 -13.59 -3.63
N GLY A 70 -8.07 -14.17 -4.12
CA GLY A 70 -8.04 -15.23 -5.14
C GLY A 70 -7.87 -14.75 -6.58
N THR A 71 -7.85 -13.42 -6.82
CA THR A 71 -7.75 -12.86 -8.16
C THR A 71 -6.29 -12.78 -8.63
N PRO A 72 -5.93 -13.35 -9.78
CA PRO A 72 -4.57 -13.25 -10.31
C PRO A 72 -4.15 -11.80 -10.55
N PHE A 73 -2.89 -11.48 -10.31
CA PHE A 73 -2.33 -10.16 -10.66
C PHE A 73 -2.33 -9.98 -12.16
N GLN A 74 -1.71 -10.92 -12.87
CA GLN A 74 -1.66 -10.96 -14.33
C GLN A 74 -2.68 -11.95 -14.88
N ARG A 75 -3.24 -11.61 -16.02
CA ARG A 75 -4.17 -12.50 -16.74
C ARG A 75 -3.45 -13.73 -17.27
N PRO A 76 -3.97 -14.94 -17.04
CA PRO A 76 -3.47 -16.14 -17.68
C PRO A 76 -3.53 -15.99 -19.21
N GLU A 77 -2.50 -16.48 -19.91
CA GLU A 77 -2.31 -16.27 -21.35
C GLU A 77 -3.46 -16.80 -22.21
N GLU A 78 -4.09 -17.88 -21.78
CA GLU A 78 -5.22 -18.52 -22.46
C GLU A 78 -6.45 -17.60 -22.62
N TYR A 79 -6.57 -16.56 -21.79
CA TYR A 79 -7.70 -15.63 -21.88
C TYR A 79 -7.45 -14.44 -22.82
N GLY A 80 -6.20 -14.24 -23.29
CA GLY A 80 -5.85 -13.14 -24.17
C GLY A 80 -6.29 -11.79 -23.63
N THR A 81 -7.18 -11.08 -24.33
CA THR A 81 -7.72 -9.77 -23.89
C THR A 81 -9.07 -9.88 -23.16
N ARG A 82 -9.60 -11.07 -22.95
CA ARG A 82 -10.87 -11.27 -22.24
C ARG A 82 -10.66 -11.15 -20.73
N ALA A 83 -11.25 -10.14 -20.12
CA ALA A 83 -11.01 -9.74 -18.74
C ALA A 83 -11.85 -10.49 -17.70
N GLU A 84 -12.82 -11.31 -18.13
CA GLU A 84 -13.75 -11.98 -17.22
C GLU A 84 -13.81 -13.48 -17.49
N TYR A 85 -14.06 -14.25 -16.44
CA TYR A 85 -14.39 -15.68 -16.55
C TYR A 85 -15.81 -15.88 -17.08
N THR A 86 -16.04 -16.95 -17.83
CA THR A 86 -17.38 -17.50 -18.04
C THR A 86 -17.91 -18.11 -16.74
N ASP A 87 -19.18 -18.54 -16.71
CA ASP A 87 -19.75 -19.17 -15.51
C ASP A 87 -19.07 -20.50 -15.20
N GLU A 88 -18.72 -21.30 -16.22
CA GLU A 88 -18.00 -22.56 -16.07
C GLU A 88 -16.56 -22.32 -15.58
N GLU A 89 -15.87 -21.33 -16.11
CA GLU A 89 -14.51 -20.99 -15.71
C GLU A 89 -14.48 -20.42 -14.28
N LEU A 90 -15.49 -19.63 -13.90
CA LEU A 90 -15.62 -19.10 -12.53
C LEU A 90 -15.83 -20.24 -11.54
N ALA A 91 -16.69 -21.22 -11.86
CA ALA A 91 -16.91 -22.38 -11.03
C ALA A 91 -15.64 -23.24 -10.90
N ALA A 92 -14.91 -23.48 -12.01
CA ALA A 92 -13.64 -24.21 -11.98
C ALA A 92 -12.57 -23.44 -11.16
N ARG A 93 -12.56 -22.11 -11.25
CA ARG A 93 -11.66 -21.28 -10.44
C ARG A 93 -11.97 -21.38 -8.94
N GLN A 94 -13.25 -21.39 -8.58
CA GLN A 94 -13.67 -21.59 -7.19
C GLN A 94 -13.19 -22.93 -6.66
N GLU A 95 -13.38 -24.01 -7.41
CA GLU A 95 -12.92 -25.35 -7.04
C GLU A 95 -11.41 -25.38 -6.82
N GLN A 96 -10.61 -24.76 -7.70
CA GLN A 96 -9.15 -24.65 -7.53
C GLN A 96 -8.73 -23.90 -6.26
N LEU A 97 -9.44 -22.82 -5.91
CA LEU A 97 -9.17 -22.07 -4.68
C LEU A 97 -9.47 -22.92 -3.44
N ASP A 98 -10.58 -23.64 -3.45
CA ASP A 98 -11.00 -24.52 -2.33
C ASP A 98 -10.04 -25.71 -2.16
N GLU A 99 -9.66 -26.38 -3.24
CA GLU A 99 -8.67 -27.45 -3.24
C GLU A 99 -7.31 -26.96 -2.73
N GLY A 100 -6.83 -25.83 -3.22
CA GLY A 100 -5.55 -25.25 -2.80
C GLY A 100 -5.54 -24.87 -1.32
N ARG A 101 -6.66 -24.36 -0.79
CA ARG A 101 -6.84 -24.05 0.63
C ARG A 101 -6.80 -25.32 1.47
N ASN A 102 -7.57 -26.31 1.09
CA ASN A 102 -7.65 -27.59 1.81
C ASN A 102 -6.30 -28.31 1.81
N ALA A 103 -5.63 -28.39 0.65
CA ALA A 103 -4.31 -29.02 0.55
C ALA A 103 -3.26 -28.36 1.44
N ARG A 104 -3.25 -27.02 1.51
CA ARG A 104 -2.36 -26.27 2.41
C ARG A 104 -2.65 -26.57 3.87
N TYR A 105 -3.92 -26.56 4.27
CA TYR A 105 -4.36 -26.86 5.62
C TYR A 105 -3.94 -28.28 6.04
N GLU A 106 -4.20 -29.27 5.18
CA GLU A 106 -3.83 -30.67 5.43
C GLU A 106 -2.30 -30.87 5.53
N GLN A 107 -1.52 -30.18 4.69
CA GLN A 107 -0.06 -30.20 4.74
C GLN A 107 0.47 -29.66 6.08
N GLU A 108 -0.11 -28.59 6.58
CA GLU A 108 0.27 -27.99 7.86
C GLU A 108 -0.06 -28.93 9.03
N ILE A 109 -1.24 -29.58 9.02
CA ILE A 109 -1.57 -30.62 10.01
C ILE A 109 -0.57 -31.77 9.94
N ALA A 110 -0.31 -32.30 8.75
CA ALA A 110 0.60 -33.44 8.58
C ALA A 110 2.04 -33.15 9.02
N SER A 111 2.49 -31.91 8.83
CA SER A 111 3.82 -31.47 9.25
C SER A 111 3.89 -30.97 10.70
N ASN A 112 2.77 -30.92 11.41
CA ASN A 112 2.62 -30.35 12.76
C ASN A 112 3.18 -28.91 12.84
N LYS A 113 2.94 -28.12 11.79
CA LYS A 113 3.31 -26.70 11.69
C LYS A 113 2.04 -25.88 11.46
N ILE A 114 1.90 -24.78 12.18
CA ILE A 114 0.84 -23.80 11.93
C ILE A 114 1.41 -22.75 10.99
N GLY A 115 0.72 -22.50 9.90
CA GLY A 115 1.08 -21.51 8.90
C GLY A 115 -0.16 -20.87 8.26
N MET A 116 0.00 -20.31 7.07
CA MET A 116 -1.07 -19.57 6.41
C MET A 116 -2.32 -20.38 6.07
N GLY A 117 -2.25 -21.71 6.03
CA GLY A 117 -3.42 -22.57 5.85
C GLY A 117 -4.44 -22.48 6.99
N HIS A 118 -4.00 -22.06 8.19
CA HIS A 118 -4.86 -21.96 9.37
C HIS A 118 -5.39 -20.54 9.63
N TRP A 119 -4.68 -19.49 9.25
CA TRP A 119 -5.01 -18.12 9.66
C TRP A 119 -5.10 -17.12 8.52
N ALA A 120 -4.70 -17.49 7.31
CA ALA A 120 -4.83 -16.57 6.17
C ALA A 120 -6.30 -16.29 5.83
N GLU A 121 -6.59 -15.07 5.52
CA GLU A 121 -7.88 -14.71 4.93
C GLU A 121 -8.06 -15.40 3.59
N THR A 122 -9.30 -15.67 3.24
CA THR A 122 -9.66 -16.32 1.98
C THR A 122 -10.79 -15.56 1.32
N SER A 123 -10.93 -15.70 0.00
CA SER A 123 -12.06 -15.16 -0.75
C SER A 123 -12.62 -16.17 -1.73
N ASP A 124 -13.84 -15.92 -2.16
CA ASP A 124 -14.41 -16.61 -3.32
C ASP A 124 -13.79 -16.08 -4.61
N ALA A 125 -13.86 -16.88 -5.67
CA ALA A 125 -13.43 -16.48 -6.99
C ALA A 125 -14.21 -15.26 -7.48
N GLN A 126 -13.51 -14.29 -8.04
CA GLN A 126 -14.11 -13.09 -8.61
C GLN A 126 -14.33 -13.28 -10.12
N ARG A 127 -15.33 -12.57 -10.69
CA ARG A 127 -15.63 -12.58 -12.12
C ARG A 127 -14.43 -12.11 -12.95
N ILE A 128 -13.69 -11.10 -12.46
CA ILE A 128 -12.47 -10.60 -13.10
C ILE A 128 -11.36 -11.66 -13.01
N ASN A 129 -10.66 -11.90 -14.12
CA ASN A 129 -9.60 -12.91 -14.18
C ASN A 129 -8.19 -12.36 -14.01
N SER A 130 -8.07 -11.06 -13.78
CA SER A 130 -6.82 -10.38 -13.41
C SER A 130 -7.10 -9.02 -12.78
N LEU A 131 -6.15 -8.53 -11.97
CA LEU A 131 -6.17 -7.16 -11.48
C LEU A 131 -5.68 -6.17 -12.55
N LEU A 132 -4.73 -6.59 -13.42
CA LEU A 132 -4.23 -5.77 -14.52
C LEU A 132 -5.24 -5.70 -15.65
N VAL A 133 -5.45 -4.46 -16.16
CA VAL A 133 -6.35 -4.16 -17.28
C VAL A 133 -5.65 -3.45 -18.42
N ASP A 134 -4.51 -2.83 -18.17
CA ASP A 134 -3.65 -2.21 -19.18
C ASP A 134 -2.19 -2.57 -18.88
N PRO A 135 -1.44 -3.11 -19.85
CA PRO A 135 -1.78 -3.40 -21.24
C PRO A 135 -3.01 -4.31 -21.40
N PRO A 136 -3.72 -4.28 -22.56
CA PRO A 136 -5.01 -4.98 -22.74
C PRO A 136 -4.98 -6.50 -22.56
N ASP A 137 -3.80 -7.12 -22.65
CA ASP A 137 -3.58 -8.54 -22.35
C ASP A 137 -3.55 -8.82 -20.83
N GLY A 138 -3.62 -7.77 -20.00
CA GLY A 138 -3.61 -7.87 -18.55
C GLY A 138 -2.27 -8.39 -17.98
N ARG A 139 -1.17 -8.12 -18.65
CA ARG A 139 0.18 -8.56 -18.26
C ARG A 139 1.09 -7.37 -18.02
N PHE A 140 2.10 -7.55 -17.17
CA PHE A 140 3.09 -6.50 -16.96
C PHE A 140 3.89 -6.25 -18.24
N PRO A 141 4.19 -4.97 -18.55
CA PRO A 141 5.15 -4.64 -19.59
C PRO A 141 6.53 -5.18 -19.23
N ALA A 142 7.39 -5.41 -20.23
CA ALA A 142 8.71 -5.94 -20.00
C ALA A 142 9.58 -5.00 -19.15
N LEU A 143 10.49 -5.58 -18.36
CA LEU A 143 11.55 -4.82 -17.72
C LEU A 143 12.51 -4.24 -18.76
N THR A 144 12.95 -3.00 -18.53
CA THR A 144 14.10 -2.43 -19.21
C THR A 144 15.39 -3.16 -18.81
N GLU A 145 16.48 -2.94 -19.51
CA GLU A 145 17.80 -3.50 -19.09
C GLU A 145 18.20 -2.98 -17.70
N ARG A 146 17.90 -1.72 -17.39
CA ARG A 146 18.08 -1.14 -16.05
C ARG A 146 17.20 -1.83 -15.03
N GLY A 147 15.93 -2.04 -15.34
CA GLY A 147 14.96 -2.74 -14.48
C GLY A 147 15.40 -4.16 -14.14
N LYS A 148 15.94 -4.92 -15.11
CA LYS A 148 16.48 -6.27 -14.89
C LYS A 148 17.65 -6.25 -13.89
N VAL A 149 18.57 -5.29 -14.03
CA VAL A 149 19.68 -5.15 -13.09
C VAL A 149 19.19 -4.80 -11.69
N LEU A 150 18.27 -3.85 -11.57
CA LEU A 150 17.70 -3.46 -10.27
C LEU A 150 16.93 -4.61 -9.61
N ALA A 151 16.21 -5.43 -10.38
CA ALA A 151 15.49 -6.59 -9.88
C ALA A 151 16.39 -7.64 -9.22
N THR A 152 17.67 -7.74 -9.62
CA THR A 152 18.65 -8.63 -8.96
C THR A 152 19.12 -8.10 -7.60
N GLN A 153 18.87 -6.83 -7.30
CA GLN A 153 19.36 -6.15 -6.09
C GLN A 153 18.30 -6.08 -4.97
N ILE A 154 17.06 -6.46 -5.27
CA ILE A 154 16.02 -6.51 -4.24
C ILE A 154 16.38 -7.62 -3.25
N ALA A 155 16.48 -7.26 -1.98
CA ALA A 155 16.74 -8.20 -0.89
C ALA A 155 15.46 -8.39 -0.07
N SER A 156 15.17 -9.65 0.31
CA SER A 156 14.01 -10.00 1.12
C SER A 156 14.20 -11.36 1.77
N SER A 157 13.70 -11.54 3.00
CA SER A 157 13.66 -12.84 3.69
C SER A 157 12.73 -13.84 2.99
N TRP A 158 11.77 -13.36 2.23
CA TRP A 158 10.82 -14.18 1.46
C TRP A 158 11.43 -14.91 0.26
N SER A 159 12.68 -14.61 -0.06
CA SER A 159 13.35 -15.10 -1.26
C SER A 159 14.71 -15.76 -0.97
N THR A 160 14.91 -16.26 0.24
CA THR A 160 16.19 -16.81 0.72
C THR A 160 16.77 -17.90 -0.17
N GLU A 161 15.97 -18.85 -0.62
CA GLU A 161 16.41 -19.98 -1.45
C GLU A 161 16.86 -19.55 -2.85
N GLN A 162 16.19 -18.56 -3.42
CA GLN A 162 16.47 -18.10 -4.78
C GLN A 162 17.63 -17.11 -4.89
N ALA A 163 17.93 -16.39 -3.81
CA ALA A 163 18.92 -15.32 -3.79
C ALA A 163 20.29 -15.73 -3.22
N GLY A 164 20.46 -16.99 -2.81
CA GLY A 164 21.67 -17.42 -2.11
C GLY A 164 21.79 -16.86 -0.68
N GLY A 165 20.72 -16.24 -0.20
CA GLY A 165 20.39 -15.98 1.20
C GLY A 165 21.49 -15.43 2.12
N VAL A 166 22.37 -14.54 1.65
CA VAL A 166 23.38 -13.92 2.52
C VAL A 166 22.79 -12.72 3.21
N PHE A 167 22.63 -12.82 4.53
CA PHE A 167 22.14 -11.74 5.37
C PHE A 167 23.22 -11.32 6.37
N ASP A 168 23.75 -10.11 6.22
CA ASP A 168 24.80 -9.56 7.09
C ASP A 168 24.36 -8.30 7.83
N SER A 169 23.37 -7.60 7.27
CA SER A 169 22.91 -6.33 7.81
C SER A 169 21.41 -6.16 7.58
N VAL A 170 20.81 -5.16 8.23
CA VAL A 170 19.40 -4.79 8.01
C VAL A 170 19.12 -4.31 6.58
N ALA A 171 20.14 -3.94 5.82
CA ALA A 171 19.99 -3.52 4.43
C ALA A 171 19.71 -4.70 3.48
N ASP A 172 19.95 -5.93 3.93
CA ASP A 172 19.70 -7.16 3.18
C ASP A 172 18.25 -7.63 3.26
N PHE A 173 17.38 -6.82 3.87
CA PHE A 173 15.94 -7.07 4.03
C PHE A 173 15.14 -5.98 3.37
N ASP A 174 13.96 -6.34 2.89
CA ASP A 174 13.02 -5.36 2.34
C ASP A 174 12.38 -4.46 3.43
N THR A 175 11.56 -3.53 2.99
CA THR A 175 10.91 -2.59 3.89
C THR A 175 9.82 -3.23 4.75
N TRP A 176 9.23 -4.32 4.28
CA TRP A 176 8.20 -5.05 5.01
C TRP A 176 8.80 -5.92 6.11
N ASP A 177 9.86 -6.68 5.82
CA ASP A 177 10.65 -7.42 6.82
C ASP A 177 11.05 -6.52 8.01
N ARG A 178 11.40 -5.27 7.70
CA ARG A 178 11.86 -4.27 8.68
C ARG A 178 10.74 -3.45 9.32
N CYS A 179 9.48 -3.77 9.05
CA CYS A 179 8.33 -3.02 9.56
C CYS A 179 8.33 -1.51 9.21
N ILE A 180 8.91 -1.13 8.08
CA ILE A 180 8.94 0.26 7.63
C ILE A 180 7.66 0.58 6.86
N THR A 181 7.41 -0.18 5.79
CA THR A 181 6.24 -0.01 4.92
C THR A 181 6.10 -1.20 3.99
N ARG A 182 4.88 -1.47 3.54
CA ARG A 182 4.64 -2.35 2.39
C ARG A 182 4.88 -1.62 1.06
N ALA A 183 5.06 -0.30 1.10
CA ALA A 183 5.25 0.61 -0.03
C ALA A 183 4.03 0.78 -0.96
N MET A 184 4.17 1.68 -1.93
CA MET A 184 3.27 1.82 -3.05
C MET A 184 3.90 1.18 -4.29
N PRO A 185 3.13 0.54 -5.16
CA PRO A 185 1.69 0.31 -5.11
C PRO A 185 1.22 -0.90 -4.25
N PRO A 186 2.10 -1.78 -3.69
CA PRO A 186 1.66 -3.02 -3.03
C PRO A 186 0.63 -2.84 -1.91
N SER A 187 0.66 -1.71 -1.19
CA SER A 187 -0.29 -1.43 -0.10
C SER A 187 -1.75 -1.32 -0.55
N MET A 188 -1.99 -1.12 -1.85
CA MET A 188 -3.34 -1.07 -2.42
C MET A 188 -3.78 -2.40 -3.05
N PHE A 189 -2.99 -3.47 -2.92
CA PHE A 189 -3.33 -4.78 -3.47
C PHE A 189 -3.63 -5.80 -2.38
N PRO A 190 -4.51 -6.78 -2.65
CA PRO A 190 -4.88 -7.77 -1.68
C PRO A 190 -3.69 -8.62 -1.24
N PHE A 191 -3.74 -9.07 0.00
CA PHE A 191 -2.81 -10.01 0.58
C PHE A 191 -3.55 -11.01 1.45
N ASN A 192 -2.86 -12.02 1.96
CA ASN A 192 -3.48 -13.10 2.75
C ASN A 192 -3.97 -12.67 4.14
N TYR A 193 -3.83 -11.40 4.51
CA TYR A 193 -4.29 -10.82 5.79
C TYR A 193 -4.22 -9.29 5.78
N ASN A 194 -4.96 -8.67 6.70
CA ASN A 194 -4.99 -7.22 6.94
C ASN A 194 -5.28 -6.41 5.66
N ASN A 195 -6.42 -6.69 5.04
CA ASN A 195 -6.85 -6.09 3.78
C ASN A 195 -7.75 -4.85 3.98
N GLY A 196 -7.82 -4.32 5.19
CA GLY A 196 -8.63 -3.16 5.52
C GLY A 196 -8.05 -1.88 4.94
N ILE A 197 -8.90 -1.12 4.24
CA ILE A 197 -8.64 0.26 3.81
C ILE A 197 -9.73 1.12 4.41
N ARG A 198 -9.35 2.16 5.17
CA ARG A 198 -10.31 3.11 5.72
C ARG A 198 -10.05 4.50 5.18
N ILE A 199 -11.09 5.14 4.66
CA ILE A 199 -10.99 6.50 4.14
C ILE A 199 -11.62 7.46 5.15
N HIS A 200 -10.86 8.46 5.53
CA HIS A 200 -11.29 9.60 6.32
C HIS A 200 -11.16 10.87 5.49
N GLN A 201 -12.00 11.85 5.76
CA GLN A 201 -11.95 13.15 5.09
C GLN A 201 -12.09 14.27 6.10
N ALA A 202 -11.38 15.35 5.81
CA ALA A 202 -11.50 16.64 6.46
C ALA A 202 -11.40 17.74 5.37
N PRO A 203 -11.84 18.98 5.62
CA PRO A 203 -11.69 20.06 4.64
C PRO A 203 -10.26 20.16 4.12
N GLY A 204 -10.08 19.98 2.80
CA GLY A 204 -8.79 20.02 2.12
C GLY A 204 -7.91 18.76 2.24
N TYR A 205 -8.41 17.68 2.85
CA TYR A 205 -7.66 16.45 3.03
C TYR A 205 -8.49 15.18 2.86
N VAL A 206 -7.89 14.18 2.22
CA VAL A 206 -8.33 12.79 2.28
C VAL A 206 -7.21 11.98 2.95
N VAL A 207 -7.58 11.09 3.88
CA VAL A 207 -6.63 10.18 4.54
C VAL A 207 -7.03 8.76 4.21
N VAL A 208 -6.11 8.01 3.61
CA VAL A 208 -6.25 6.57 3.36
C VAL A 208 -5.46 5.83 4.43
N ASP A 209 -6.17 5.25 5.38
CA ASP A 209 -5.62 4.48 6.48
C ASP A 209 -5.58 3.00 6.09
N LEU A 210 -4.41 2.40 6.12
CA LEU A 210 -4.12 1.03 5.68
C LEU A 210 -3.90 0.15 6.91
N GLU A 211 -4.64 -0.93 7.02
CA GLU A 211 -4.52 -1.87 8.13
C GLU A 211 -3.12 -2.52 8.16
N MET A 212 -2.63 -2.92 6.97
CA MET A 212 -1.28 -3.48 6.83
C MET A 212 -0.22 -2.43 7.20
N ILE A 213 0.66 -2.77 8.17
CA ILE A 213 1.70 -1.88 8.72
C ILE A 213 1.12 -0.62 9.39
N HIS A 214 -0.19 -0.54 9.67
CA HIS A 214 -0.88 0.62 10.26
C HIS A 214 -0.46 1.96 9.64
N GLU A 215 -0.35 2.01 8.31
CA GLU A 215 0.18 3.16 7.59
C GLU A 215 -0.94 4.08 7.09
N ALA A 216 -0.81 5.38 7.33
CA ALA A 216 -1.77 6.38 6.87
C ALA A 216 -1.17 7.26 5.77
N ARG A 217 -1.87 7.36 4.65
CA ARG A 217 -1.55 8.26 3.54
C ARG A 217 -2.38 9.53 3.66
N ILE A 218 -1.72 10.65 3.95
CA ILE A 218 -2.38 11.98 4.02
C ILE A 218 -2.29 12.63 2.65
N ILE A 219 -3.43 12.87 2.03
CA ILE A 219 -3.57 13.38 0.66
C ILE A 219 -4.20 14.77 0.72
N PRO A 220 -3.43 15.86 0.58
CA PRO A 220 -3.98 17.18 0.39
C PRO A 220 -4.76 17.26 -0.92
N VAL A 221 -5.98 17.86 -0.87
CA VAL A 221 -6.87 18.08 -2.02
C VAL A 221 -7.20 19.57 -2.20
N ASP A 222 -6.44 20.45 -1.57
CA ASP A 222 -6.64 21.91 -1.54
C ASP A 222 -5.85 22.68 -2.61
N GLY A 223 -5.24 21.97 -3.57
CA GLY A 223 -4.49 22.58 -4.67
C GLY A 223 -3.11 23.13 -4.28
N ARG A 224 -2.63 22.88 -3.05
CA ARG A 224 -1.27 23.27 -2.67
C ARG A 224 -0.22 22.60 -3.55
N PRO A 225 0.93 23.27 -3.81
CA PRO A 225 2.00 22.70 -4.64
C PRO A 225 2.59 21.44 -3.97
N PRO A 226 3.16 20.52 -4.77
CA PRO A 226 3.91 19.38 -4.24
C PRO A 226 5.15 19.84 -3.49
N LEU A 227 5.71 18.95 -2.66
CA LEU A 227 7.00 19.14 -2.01
C LEU A 227 8.12 19.26 -3.05
N ALA A 228 9.22 19.90 -2.65
CA ALA A 228 10.40 19.96 -3.50
C ALA A 228 10.87 18.52 -3.90
N PRO A 229 11.33 18.33 -5.15
CA PRO A 229 11.65 16.99 -5.68
C PRO A 229 12.80 16.29 -4.95
N GLU A 230 13.57 17.02 -4.15
CA GLU A 230 14.65 16.48 -3.30
C GLU A 230 14.11 15.79 -2.04
N ILE A 231 12.88 16.09 -1.64
CA ILE A 231 12.24 15.47 -0.46
C ILE A 231 11.63 14.13 -0.87
N LYS A 232 12.39 13.06 -0.67
CA LYS A 232 11.99 11.69 -1.04
C LYS A 232 11.44 10.93 0.15
N GLN A 233 10.37 10.15 -0.07
CA GLN A 233 9.66 9.41 0.97
C GLN A 233 9.50 7.94 0.57
N TRP A 234 9.24 7.09 1.55
CA TRP A 234 9.00 5.65 1.32
C TRP A 234 7.73 5.40 0.51
N MET A 235 6.64 6.06 0.89
CA MET A 235 5.33 5.96 0.25
C MET A 235 5.13 7.02 -0.85
N GLY A 236 6.17 7.80 -1.16
CA GLY A 236 6.04 8.97 -2.02
C GLY A 236 5.23 10.09 -1.35
N GLU A 237 4.98 11.13 -2.11
CA GLU A 237 4.15 12.26 -1.74
C GLU A 237 2.90 12.29 -2.62
N SER A 238 1.72 12.24 -1.99
CA SER A 238 0.44 12.21 -2.67
C SER A 238 -0.20 13.58 -2.73
N ARG A 239 -0.80 13.93 -3.88
CA ARG A 239 -1.64 15.11 -4.09
C ARG A 239 -2.92 14.69 -4.79
N GLY A 240 -4.05 15.15 -4.29
CA GLY A 240 -5.36 14.82 -4.83
C GLY A 240 -6.08 16.03 -5.41
N HIS A 241 -7.00 15.76 -6.32
CA HIS A 241 -8.02 16.71 -6.77
C HIS A 241 -9.29 15.95 -7.15
N TRP A 242 -10.41 16.66 -7.12
CA TRP A 242 -11.70 16.14 -7.52
C TRP A 242 -11.96 16.47 -8.99
N GLU A 243 -12.45 15.50 -9.74
CA GLU A 243 -13.00 15.72 -11.08
C GLU A 243 -14.49 16.06 -11.01
N ASP A 244 -15.05 16.55 -12.11
CA ASP A 244 -16.45 16.99 -12.19
C ASP A 244 -17.46 15.87 -11.94
N ASP A 245 -17.07 14.61 -12.14
CA ASP A 245 -17.89 13.41 -11.90
C ASP A 245 -17.80 12.88 -10.46
N GLY A 246 -17.08 13.57 -9.59
CA GLY A 246 -16.87 13.18 -8.19
C GLY A 246 -15.73 12.17 -7.98
N THR A 247 -14.97 11.85 -9.01
CA THR A 247 -13.77 10.99 -8.89
C THR A 247 -12.65 11.74 -8.17
N LEU A 248 -12.07 11.13 -7.15
CA LEU A 248 -10.81 11.57 -6.56
C LEU A 248 -9.66 11.05 -7.40
N VAL A 249 -8.87 11.94 -7.99
CA VAL A 249 -7.61 11.60 -8.65
C VAL A 249 -6.46 11.93 -7.72
N VAL A 250 -5.55 10.97 -7.52
CA VAL A 250 -4.38 11.11 -6.65
C VAL A 250 -3.11 10.85 -7.46
N GLU A 251 -2.22 11.83 -7.53
CA GLU A 251 -0.88 11.66 -8.09
C GLU A 251 0.12 11.50 -6.95
N THR A 252 0.95 10.45 -7.01
CA THR A 252 2.01 10.20 -6.04
C THR A 252 3.36 10.16 -6.73
N THR A 253 4.28 10.97 -6.25
CA THR A 253 5.65 11.13 -6.75
C THR A 253 6.64 11.17 -5.58
N ASN A 254 7.87 11.62 -5.79
CA ASN A 254 8.87 11.79 -4.73
C ASN A 254 9.20 10.52 -3.96
N PHE A 255 9.14 9.36 -4.61
CA PHE A 255 9.58 8.09 -4.04
C PHE A 255 11.10 8.08 -3.82
N ASN A 256 11.56 7.34 -2.81
CA ASN A 256 12.99 7.20 -2.53
C ASN A 256 13.69 6.09 -3.33
N GLY A 257 12.96 5.31 -4.14
CA GLY A 257 13.50 4.26 -5.00
C GLY A 257 14.10 3.06 -4.26
N LYS A 258 13.69 2.82 -3.00
CA LYS A 258 14.24 1.75 -2.15
C LYS A 258 13.20 0.68 -1.80
N THR A 259 12.18 0.56 -2.61
CA THR A 259 11.07 -0.39 -2.45
C THR A 259 10.88 -1.21 -3.72
N GLY A 260 9.91 -2.10 -3.72
CA GLY A 260 9.53 -2.88 -4.90
C GLY A 260 8.26 -3.69 -4.67
N MET A 261 7.69 -4.21 -5.76
CA MET A 261 6.62 -5.19 -5.71
C MET A 261 7.23 -6.58 -5.78
N MET A 262 6.96 -7.42 -4.79
CA MET A 262 7.58 -8.73 -4.69
C MET A 262 6.66 -9.84 -5.19
N ASN A 263 7.26 -10.86 -5.81
CA ASN A 263 6.59 -12.09 -6.25
C ASN A 263 5.37 -11.86 -7.17
N VAL A 264 5.40 -10.81 -8.00
CA VAL A 264 4.29 -10.52 -8.94
C VAL A 264 4.44 -11.23 -10.29
N GLY A 265 5.54 -11.96 -10.48
CA GLY A 265 5.75 -12.81 -11.65
C GLY A 265 6.12 -12.06 -12.93
N ILE A 266 6.81 -10.92 -12.83
CA ILE A 266 7.25 -10.21 -14.03
C ILE A 266 8.38 -10.97 -14.74
N PRO A 267 8.31 -11.19 -16.05
CA PRO A 267 9.37 -11.83 -16.82
C PRO A 267 10.68 -11.03 -16.81
N GLY A 268 11.82 -11.72 -16.68
CA GLY A 268 13.14 -11.09 -16.68
C GLY A 268 13.63 -10.66 -15.28
N SER A 269 12.81 -10.80 -14.24
CA SER A 269 13.23 -10.71 -12.85
C SER A 269 13.50 -12.11 -12.30
N PRO A 270 14.59 -12.35 -11.57
CA PRO A 270 14.91 -13.67 -11.02
C PRO A 270 13.85 -14.21 -10.06
N ARG A 271 13.13 -13.31 -9.38
CA ARG A 271 12.10 -13.64 -8.39
C ARG A 271 10.71 -13.18 -8.80
N GLY A 272 10.58 -12.58 -9.99
CA GLY A 272 9.32 -11.97 -10.42
C GLY A 272 9.02 -10.64 -9.75
N ASP A 273 10.01 -9.99 -9.13
CA ASP A 273 9.88 -8.71 -8.44
C ASP A 273 10.00 -7.52 -9.41
N ILE A 274 9.26 -6.45 -9.15
CA ILE A 274 9.40 -5.17 -9.87
C ILE A 274 10.06 -4.17 -8.92
N PRO A 275 11.30 -3.73 -9.18
CA PRO A 275 11.93 -2.65 -8.42
C PRO A 275 11.24 -1.32 -8.68
N THR A 276 11.49 -0.34 -7.84
CA THR A 276 11.04 1.04 -8.02
C THR A 276 12.23 1.99 -8.08
N THR A 277 12.03 3.15 -8.74
CA THR A 277 13.04 4.21 -8.77
C THR A 277 12.50 5.52 -8.20
N THR A 278 13.36 6.54 -8.16
CA THR A 278 12.95 7.90 -7.77
C THR A 278 12.10 8.60 -8.82
N ASP A 279 12.03 8.04 -10.02
CA ASP A 279 11.28 8.56 -11.16
C ASP A 279 9.88 7.92 -11.29
N MET A 280 9.57 6.95 -10.40
CA MET A 280 8.26 6.35 -10.36
C MET A 280 7.18 7.41 -10.09
N LYS A 281 6.11 7.34 -10.89
CA LYS A 281 4.87 8.08 -10.70
C LYS A 281 3.70 7.09 -10.61
N ILE A 282 2.80 7.38 -9.69
CA ILE A 282 1.55 6.63 -9.54
C ILE A 282 0.39 7.62 -9.71
N THR A 283 -0.61 7.21 -10.49
CA THR A 283 -1.89 7.90 -10.60
C THR A 283 -3.00 6.95 -10.17
N GLU A 284 -3.74 7.34 -9.14
CA GLU A 284 -4.86 6.57 -8.62
C GLU A 284 -6.17 7.30 -8.89
N ARG A 285 -7.25 6.53 -9.05
CA ARG A 285 -8.61 7.05 -9.22
C ARG A 285 -9.55 6.29 -8.32
N PHE A 286 -10.27 7.03 -7.50
CA PHE A 286 -11.29 6.53 -6.59
C PHE A 286 -12.64 7.04 -7.10
N SER A 287 -13.39 6.20 -7.81
CA SER A 287 -14.65 6.56 -8.45
C SER A 287 -15.79 5.80 -7.79
N ARG A 288 -16.56 6.45 -6.93
CA ARG A 288 -17.70 5.83 -6.29
C ARG A 288 -18.83 5.66 -7.31
N VAL A 289 -19.31 4.43 -7.51
CA VAL A 289 -20.29 4.09 -8.56
C VAL A 289 -21.66 3.72 -7.98
N SER A 290 -21.74 3.52 -6.68
CA SER A 290 -22.99 3.34 -5.92
C SER A 290 -22.74 3.61 -4.43
N ASP A 291 -23.79 3.55 -3.61
CA ASP A 291 -23.66 3.72 -2.16
C ASP A 291 -22.68 2.74 -1.51
N ARG A 292 -22.48 1.57 -2.12
CA ARG A 292 -21.68 0.49 -1.56
C ARG A 292 -20.48 0.07 -2.41
N GLN A 293 -20.28 0.69 -3.56
CA GLN A 293 -19.19 0.29 -4.47
C GLN A 293 -18.41 1.50 -4.95
N MET A 294 -17.10 1.32 -4.96
CA MET A 294 -16.14 2.22 -5.58
C MET A 294 -15.32 1.44 -6.61
N ASP A 295 -15.17 1.98 -7.80
CA ASP A 295 -14.19 1.54 -8.78
C ASP A 295 -12.86 2.19 -8.44
N TYR A 296 -11.87 1.38 -8.15
CA TYR A 296 -10.52 1.85 -7.92
C TYR A 296 -9.61 1.46 -9.09
N SER A 297 -8.80 2.40 -9.54
CA SER A 297 -7.73 2.11 -10.49
C SER A 297 -6.42 2.76 -10.08
N ILE A 298 -5.31 2.10 -10.41
CA ILE A 298 -3.95 2.55 -10.15
C ILE A 298 -3.10 2.35 -11.40
N THR A 299 -2.52 3.43 -11.90
CA THR A 299 -1.58 3.42 -13.02
C THR A 299 -0.18 3.71 -12.49
N VAL A 300 0.78 2.88 -12.88
CA VAL A 300 2.18 2.99 -12.47
C VAL A 300 3.06 3.25 -13.68
N GLU A 301 3.86 4.27 -13.58
CA GLU A 301 4.86 4.68 -14.56
C GLU A 301 6.24 4.70 -13.89
N ASP A 302 7.18 3.93 -14.40
CA ASP A 302 8.60 3.97 -13.97
C ASP A 302 9.46 3.66 -15.20
N PRO A 303 9.82 4.68 -16.00
CA PRO A 303 10.50 4.49 -17.27
C PRO A 303 11.92 3.95 -17.16
N GLU A 304 12.53 4.03 -15.99
CA GLU A 304 13.81 3.35 -15.75
C GLU A 304 13.65 1.84 -15.57
N VAL A 305 12.48 1.38 -15.12
CA VAL A 305 12.21 0.00 -14.77
C VAL A 305 11.41 -0.73 -15.84
N LEU A 306 10.39 -0.09 -16.38
CA LEU A 306 9.39 -0.70 -17.27
C LEU A 306 9.39 -0.05 -18.66
N THR A 307 9.10 -0.84 -19.69
CA THR A 307 9.05 -0.37 -21.07
C THR A 307 7.79 0.46 -21.39
N SER A 308 6.77 0.35 -20.56
CA SER A 308 5.55 1.19 -20.59
C SER A 308 4.90 1.21 -19.22
N SER A 309 3.91 2.08 -19.02
CA SER A 309 3.03 2.06 -17.85
C SER A 309 2.16 0.79 -17.82
N TRP A 310 1.59 0.51 -16.65
CA TRP A 310 0.53 -0.49 -16.48
C TRP A 310 -0.55 0.04 -15.55
N THR A 311 -1.76 -0.50 -15.68
CA THR A 311 -2.91 -0.14 -14.85
C THR A 311 -3.57 -1.40 -14.28
N ALA A 312 -3.80 -1.39 -12.97
CA ALA A 312 -4.73 -2.30 -12.33
C ALA A 312 -6.06 -1.58 -12.06
N ARG A 313 -7.18 -2.32 -12.13
CA ARG A 313 -8.51 -1.81 -11.83
C ARG A 313 -9.39 -2.91 -11.23
N TYR A 314 -10.10 -2.56 -10.16
CA TYR A 314 -11.00 -3.50 -9.49
C TYR A 314 -12.05 -2.76 -8.67
N PRO A 315 -13.23 -3.38 -8.45
CA PRO A 315 -14.22 -2.84 -7.54
C PRO A 315 -13.79 -3.07 -6.09
N ILE A 316 -14.11 -2.11 -5.22
CA ILE A 316 -14.03 -2.26 -3.77
C ILE A 316 -15.38 -1.94 -3.15
N TYR A 317 -15.70 -2.58 -2.02
CA TYR A 317 -17.04 -2.52 -1.45
C TYR A 317 -17.02 -1.93 -0.05
N LEU A 318 -17.98 -1.05 0.24
CA LEU A 318 -18.16 -0.46 1.56
C LEU A 318 -18.63 -1.53 2.55
N ASP A 319 -17.84 -1.75 3.58
CA ASP A 319 -18.15 -2.63 4.71
C ASP A 319 -17.69 -1.96 6.02
N ASN A 320 -18.60 -1.21 6.63
CA ASN A 320 -18.33 -0.54 7.90
C ASN A 320 -18.35 -1.49 9.12
N ASP A 321 -18.77 -2.74 8.92
CA ASP A 321 -18.75 -3.77 9.95
C ASP A 321 -17.41 -4.54 9.94
N TYR A 322 -16.55 -4.31 8.94
CA TYR A 322 -15.22 -4.89 8.86
C TYR A 322 -14.40 -4.54 10.09
N GLN A 323 -13.84 -5.56 10.74
CA GLN A 323 -12.99 -5.38 11.90
C GLN A 323 -11.56 -5.06 11.47
N PHE A 324 -11.15 -3.85 11.75
CA PHE A 324 -9.81 -3.35 11.48
C PHE A 324 -8.90 -3.76 12.64
N PHE A 325 -7.94 -4.64 12.39
CA PHE A 325 -7.04 -5.14 13.41
C PHE A 325 -5.78 -4.29 13.55
N GLU A 326 -5.18 -4.27 14.72
CA GLU A 326 -3.87 -3.68 14.92
C GLU A 326 -2.80 -4.53 14.25
N TYR A 327 -1.94 -3.90 13.47
CA TYR A 327 -0.77 -4.54 12.87
C TYR A 327 0.48 -4.17 13.65
N ALA A 328 0.78 -4.90 14.70
CA ALA A 328 1.92 -4.65 15.60
C ALA A 328 3.23 -5.25 15.06
N CYS A 329 3.65 -4.83 13.87
CA CYS A 329 4.77 -5.42 13.12
C CYS A 329 6.09 -5.49 13.91
N HIS A 330 6.35 -4.51 14.77
CA HIS A 330 7.59 -4.45 15.57
C HIS A 330 7.56 -5.32 16.82
N GLU A 331 6.36 -5.71 17.28
CA GLU A 331 6.25 -6.49 18.50
C GLU A 331 6.80 -7.89 18.27
N ASP A 332 7.82 -8.26 19.03
CA ASP A 332 8.54 -9.54 18.96
C ASP A 332 9.11 -9.88 17.56
N ASN A 333 9.36 -8.87 16.71
CA ASN A 333 10.01 -9.08 15.41
C ASN A 333 11.49 -9.40 15.58
N THR A 334 11.77 -10.67 15.84
CA THR A 334 13.14 -11.21 15.94
C THR A 334 13.65 -11.75 14.60
N ALA A 335 12.84 -11.76 13.55
CA ALA A 335 13.15 -12.37 12.27
C ALA A 335 14.47 -11.82 11.68
N VAL A 336 14.59 -10.50 11.54
CA VAL A 336 15.79 -9.85 10.98
C VAL A 336 17.07 -10.28 11.70
N ARG A 337 17.05 -10.28 13.05
CA ARG A 337 18.21 -10.72 13.83
C ARG A 337 18.52 -12.19 13.61
N ASN A 338 17.52 -13.06 13.68
CA ASN A 338 17.69 -14.50 13.56
C ASN A 338 18.24 -14.87 12.17
N PHE A 339 17.75 -14.26 11.11
CA PHE A 339 18.28 -14.48 9.76
C PHE A 339 19.76 -14.08 9.64
N ILE A 340 20.15 -12.92 10.20
CA ILE A 340 21.56 -12.47 10.19
C ILE A 340 22.45 -13.45 10.97
N GLU A 341 22.02 -13.83 12.17
CA GLU A 341 22.79 -14.74 13.03
C GLU A 341 22.93 -16.13 12.37
N THR A 342 21.84 -16.69 11.84
CA THR A 342 21.83 -17.97 11.14
C THR A 342 22.72 -17.93 9.89
N SER A 343 22.55 -16.92 9.05
CA SER A 343 23.33 -16.76 7.81
C SER A 343 24.84 -16.66 8.09
N ARG A 344 25.23 -15.95 9.13
CA ARG A 344 26.64 -15.88 9.56
C ARG A 344 27.17 -17.21 10.11
N TYR A 345 26.36 -17.89 10.93
CA TYR A 345 26.68 -19.19 11.50
C TYR A 345 26.90 -20.23 10.41
N GLU A 346 25.98 -20.35 9.46
CA GLU A 346 26.07 -21.31 8.36
C GLU A 346 27.30 -21.09 7.50
N ARG A 347 27.63 -19.84 7.13
CA ARG A 347 28.84 -19.53 6.38
C ARG A 347 30.13 -19.84 7.13
N ALA A 348 30.13 -19.67 8.45
CA ALA A 348 31.28 -19.96 9.29
C ALA A 348 31.54 -21.48 9.50
N HIS A 349 30.47 -22.29 9.33
CA HIS A 349 30.51 -23.73 9.57
C HIS A 349 30.27 -24.56 8.31
N ARG A 350 30.17 -23.92 7.13
CA ARG A 350 30.06 -24.63 5.85
C ARG A 350 31.33 -25.44 5.63
N THR A 351 31.19 -26.76 5.43
CA THR A 351 32.25 -27.65 5.05
C THR A 351 32.34 -27.75 3.52
N GLU A 352 33.46 -28.17 2.96
CA GLU A 352 33.62 -28.34 1.49
C GLU A 352 32.72 -29.45 0.91
N GLU A 353 31.93 -30.13 1.74
CA GLU A 353 31.01 -31.19 1.35
C GLU A 353 29.53 -30.72 1.25
N ASP A 354 29.21 -29.49 1.63
CA ASP A 354 27.88 -28.84 1.53
C ASP A 354 27.83 -27.87 0.32
#